data_f3d4f49d2946ca955bf888e1f71f7e4c
#
_entry.id   f3d4f49d2946ca955bf888e1f71f7e4c
#
_cell.length_a   1.000
_cell.length_b   1.000
_cell.length_c   1.000
_cell.angle_alpha   90.00
_cell.angle_beta   90.00
_cell.angle_gamma   90.00
#
_symmetry.space_group_name_H-M   'P 1'
#
loop_
_entity.id
_entity.type
_entity.pdbx_description
1 polymer ?
#
loop_
_entity_poly.entity_id
_entity_poly.type
_entity_poly.pdbx_seq_one_letter_code
_entity_poly.pdbx_strand_id
1 'polypeptide(L)'
;MQAKPLQTDKHITLKPGTEKQQQQPPSTKTDRNWVQTAKTILRLLPIWATLLTFAVIFQQPATFFTKQGMTMSRTIGTGKTKFMIPPATLQSSITVSIILLMPLYDKLLIPFARLITRSEKGISVTQRMGIGMFLSIVAMVIAALVEEKRLEKSRGAKTGEVVEMNIFWLLPQYILLGISDIFTVVGMQEFFYGEVPVKMRTLGIALYTSVFGVGSFMSALLICLVEVSTRWRNEESWFSDDMREARLDKYYWLLAILSSGSLVLYLVLCKFFYSGSRSGDEVEMEVVESGRSSSTGCT
;
A
#
# COMPACT_ATOMS: atom_id res chain seq x y z
N MET A 1 -72.50 30.99 15.89
CA MET A 1 -73.48 30.04 16.43
C MET A 1 -72.74 28.86 16.98
N GLN A 2 -72.87 28.71 18.23
CA GLN A 2 -72.89 27.61 19.19
C GLN A 2 -71.60 26.87 19.46
N ALA A 3 -71.14 27.23 20.63
CA ALA A 3 -70.29 26.42 21.52
C ALA A 3 -71.09 25.24 22.06
N LYS A 4 -70.41 24.14 22.41
CA LYS A 4 -70.80 23.21 23.48
C LYS A 4 -69.63 22.54 24.10
N PRO A 5 -69.70 22.07 25.37
CA PRO A 5 -68.71 22.27 26.36
C PRO A 5 -68.02 20.95 26.88
N LEU A 6 -66.99 21.16 27.73
CA LEU A 6 -66.35 20.29 28.71
C LEU A 6 -67.17 19.15 29.31
N GLN A 7 -66.51 18.02 29.52
CA GLN A 7 -66.69 17.10 30.66
C GLN A 7 -65.35 16.38 30.88
N THR A 8 -64.59 16.69 31.89
CA THR A 8 -64.55 16.30 33.30
C THR A 8 -64.05 14.85 33.56
N ASP A 9 -62.91 14.81 34.20
CA ASP A 9 -62.34 13.86 35.17
C ASP A 9 -62.42 12.35 34.95
N LYS A 10 -61.23 11.75 34.83
CA LYS A 10 -60.94 10.51 35.59
C LYS A 10 -59.59 10.57 36.24
N HIS A 11 -59.62 10.67 37.54
CA HIS A 11 -58.56 10.31 38.50
C HIS A 11 -57.89 8.99 38.12
N ILE A 12 -56.60 8.99 37.85
CA ILE A 12 -55.78 7.80 37.84
C ILE A 12 -54.74 7.98 38.94
N THR A 13 -54.92 7.18 39.95
CA THR A 13 -54.11 7.00 41.14
C THR A 13 -52.65 6.60 40.74
N LEU A 14 -51.69 7.40 41.18
CA LEU A 14 -50.28 7.09 41.14
C LEU A 14 -49.97 5.97 42.18
N LYS A 15 -49.51 4.80 41.68
CA LYS A 15 -48.77 3.84 42.51
C LYS A 15 -47.28 4.13 42.37
N PRO A 16 -46.54 4.29 43.49
CA PRO A 16 -45.08 4.38 43.44
C PRO A 16 -44.50 2.98 43.31
N GLY A 17 -44.21 2.55 42.08
CA GLY A 17 -43.39 1.40 41.81
C GLY A 17 -41.94 1.82 41.70
N THR A 18 -41.20 1.62 42.78
CA THR A 18 -39.74 1.80 42.85
C THR A 18 -39.08 0.70 42.00
N GLU A 19 -38.93 0.92 40.74
CA GLU A 19 -38.04 0.12 39.87
C GLU A 19 -36.67 0.75 39.93
N LYS A 20 -35.81 0.24 40.79
CA LYS A 20 -34.37 0.49 40.76
C LYS A 20 -33.84 -0.04 39.44
N GLN A 21 -33.82 0.79 38.39
CA GLN A 21 -32.95 0.57 37.22
C GLN A 21 -31.53 0.59 37.75
N GLN A 22 -30.97 -0.60 37.87
CA GLN A 22 -29.56 -0.83 38.06
C GLN A 22 -28.84 -0.31 36.82
N GLN A 23 -28.44 0.96 36.84
CA GLN A 23 -27.49 1.55 35.92
C GLN A 23 -26.18 0.80 36.09
N GLN A 24 -25.98 -0.22 35.24
CA GLN A 24 -24.65 -0.80 35.07
C GLN A 24 -23.73 0.32 34.54
N PRO A 25 -22.54 0.49 35.14
CA PRO A 25 -21.62 1.54 34.72
C PRO A 25 -21.21 1.35 33.24
N PRO A 26 -21.20 2.42 32.44
CA PRO A 26 -20.94 2.35 31.00
C PRO A 26 -19.47 2.02 30.62
N SER A 27 -18.58 1.85 31.60
CA SER A 27 -17.14 1.70 31.40
C SER A 27 -16.68 0.35 30.79
N THR A 28 -17.34 -0.76 31.11
CA THR A 28 -16.84 -2.09 30.75
C THR A 28 -17.04 -2.50 29.28
N LYS A 29 -18.02 -1.94 28.56
CA LYS A 29 -18.24 -2.21 27.12
C LYS A 29 -17.32 -1.38 26.23
N THR A 30 -17.05 -0.14 26.62
CA THR A 30 -16.15 0.77 25.87
C THR A 30 -14.70 0.27 25.97
N ASP A 31 -14.25 -0.12 27.17
CA ASP A 31 -12.88 -0.59 27.38
C ASP A 31 -12.59 -1.90 26.64
N ARG A 32 -13.53 -2.83 26.59
CA ARG A 32 -13.41 -4.06 25.80
C ARG A 32 -13.26 -3.80 24.30
N ASN A 33 -13.98 -2.82 23.77
CA ASN A 33 -13.89 -2.45 22.37
C ASN A 33 -12.52 -1.85 22.00
N TRP A 34 -11.93 -1.02 22.88
CA TRP A 34 -10.60 -0.44 22.66
C TRP A 34 -9.49 -1.51 22.69
N VAL A 35 -9.56 -2.44 23.63
CA VAL A 35 -8.59 -3.54 23.73
C VAL A 35 -8.65 -4.46 22.50
N GLN A 36 -9.84 -4.80 22.02
CA GLN A 36 -9.99 -5.59 20.78
C GLN A 36 -9.44 -4.84 19.58
N THR A 37 -9.70 -3.54 19.48
CA THR A 37 -9.18 -2.70 18.39
C THR A 37 -7.66 -2.62 18.42
N ALA A 38 -7.08 -2.37 19.60
CA ALA A 38 -5.62 -2.35 19.77
C ALA A 38 -4.98 -3.69 19.37
N LYS A 39 -5.60 -4.81 19.73
CA LYS A 39 -5.14 -6.16 19.35
C LYS A 39 -5.20 -6.37 17.82
N THR A 40 -6.26 -5.90 17.17
CA THR A 40 -6.38 -5.96 15.70
C THR A 40 -5.29 -5.13 15.03
N ILE A 41 -5.06 -3.89 15.49
CA ILE A 41 -4.00 -3.03 14.94
C ILE A 41 -2.63 -3.67 15.11
N LEU A 42 -2.30 -4.16 16.32
CA LEU A 42 -1.02 -4.82 16.59
C LEU A 42 -0.80 -6.04 15.68
N ARG A 43 -1.87 -6.77 15.36
CA ARG A 43 -1.82 -7.90 14.44
C ARG A 43 -1.54 -7.47 12.99
N LEU A 44 -2.00 -6.27 12.57
CA LEU A 44 -1.80 -5.74 11.22
C LEU A 44 -0.45 -5.04 11.05
N LEU A 45 0.19 -4.57 12.14
CA LEU A 45 1.46 -3.85 12.10
C LEU A 45 2.60 -4.58 11.38
N PRO A 46 2.81 -5.91 11.53
CA PRO A 46 3.87 -6.60 10.82
C PRO A 46 3.70 -6.54 9.29
N ILE A 47 2.46 -6.73 8.80
CA ILE A 47 2.15 -6.61 7.36
C ILE A 47 2.33 -5.15 6.92
N TRP A 48 1.83 -4.19 7.70
CA TRP A 48 2.01 -2.76 7.47
C TRP A 48 3.49 -2.39 7.33
N ALA A 49 4.36 -2.91 8.20
CA ALA A 49 5.80 -2.63 8.17
C ALA A 49 6.48 -3.14 6.88
N THR A 50 6.07 -4.30 6.36
CA THR A 50 6.62 -4.81 5.09
C THR A 50 6.21 -3.95 3.89
N LEU A 51 5.05 -3.30 3.95
CA LEU A 51 4.56 -2.43 2.89
C LEU A 51 5.28 -1.06 2.85
N LEU A 52 5.98 -0.66 3.91
CA LEU A 52 6.77 0.57 3.93
C LEU A 52 7.85 0.56 2.85
N THR A 53 8.45 -0.60 2.56
CA THR A 53 9.48 -0.71 1.51
C THR A 53 8.89 -0.43 0.13
N PHE A 54 7.67 -0.89 -0.14
CA PHE A 54 6.94 -0.52 -1.35
C PHE A 54 6.70 0.99 -1.43
N ALA A 55 6.31 1.62 -0.32
CA ALA A 55 6.10 3.07 -0.27
C ALA A 55 7.40 3.87 -0.50
N VAL A 56 8.56 3.37 -0.10
CA VAL A 56 9.87 3.95 -0.42
C VAL A 56 10.12 3.91 -1.94
N ILE A 57 9.83 2.80 -2.60
CA ILE A 57 9.93 2.69 -4.06
C ILE A 57 8.99 3.67 -4.75
N PHE A 58 7.78 3.82 -4.24
CA PHE A 58 6.76 4.73 -4.79
C PHE A 58 7.20 6.21 -4.81
N GLN A 59 8.18 6.59 -4.01
CA GLN A 59 8.73 7.96 -4.01
C GLN A 59 9.75 8.20 -5.14
N GLN A 60 10.30 7.16 -5.77
CA GLN A 60 11.37 7.29 -6.76
C GLN A 60 10.98 8.09 -8.00
N PRO A 61 9.77 7.96 -8.59
CA PRO A 61 9.31 8.76 -9.71
C PRO A 61 9.41 10.27 -9.48
N ALA A 62 9.05 10.73 -8.29
CA ALA A 62 9.07 12.15 -7.94
C ALA A 62 10.49 12.67 -7.62
N THR A 63 11.44 11.80 -7.32
CA THR A 63 12.79 12.16 -6.87
C THR A 63 13.84 11.82 -7.94
N PHE A 64 14.39 10.62 -7.85
CA PHE A 64 15.56 10.24 -8.66
C PHE A 64 15.24 9.96 -10.13
N PHE A 65 14.07 9.42 -10.47
CA PHE A 65 13.71 9.24 -11.88
C PHE A 65 13.57 10.57 -12.62
N THR A 66 13.03 11.59 -11.95
CA THR A 66 12.96 12.94 -12.51
C THR A 66 14.35 13.53 -12.69
N LYS A 67 15.27 13.40 -11.72
CA LYS A 67 16.67 13.82 -11.84
C LYS A 67 17.39 13.08 -12.98
N GLN A 68 17.21 11.78 -13.08
CA GLN A 68 17.75 10.94 -14.16
C GLN A 68 17.28 11.46 -15.53
N GLY A 69 15.98 11.73 -15.68
CA GLY A 69 15.39 12.28 -16.89
C GLY A 69 15.92 13.66 -17.29
N MET A 70 16.37 14.48 -16.33
CA MET A 70 16.95 15.81 -16.61
C MET A 70 18.25 15.72 -17.40
N THR A 71 19.01 14.66 -17.26
CA THR A 71 20.32 14.47 -17.92
C THR A 71 20.22 13.77 -19.27
N MET A 72 19.05 13.26 -19.63
CA MET A 72 18.81 12.52 -20.86
C MET A 72 18.33 13.42 -22.01
N SER A 73 18.42 12.95 -23.25
CA SER A 73 17.89 13.64 -24.42
C SER A 73 16.37 13.71 -24.37
N ARG A 74 15.83 14.93 -24.28
CA ARG A 74 14.41 15.22 -24.07
C ARG A 74 13.73 15.84 -25.29
N THR A 75 14.47 16.04 -26.37
CA THR A 75 13.97 16.70 -27.57
C THR A 75 13.34 15.69 -28.52
N ILE A 76 12.08 15.96 -28.92
CA ILE A 76 11.37 15.24 -29.98
C ILE A 76 11.22 16.19 -31.19
N GLY A 77 11.37 15.64 -32.39
CA GLY A 77 11.17 16.35 -33.62
C GLY A 77 12.49 16.75 -34.31
N THR A 78 12.43 16.94 -35.61
CA THR A 78 13.55 17.27 -36.47
C THR A 78 13.32 18.68 -37.03
N GLY A 79 14.34 19.54 -37.00
CA GLY A 79 14.28 20.87 -37.62
C GLY A 79 13.63 21.96 -36.77
N LYS A 80 12.69 22.73 -37.32
CA LYS A 80 12.11 23.93 -36.70
C LYS A 80 11.12 23.67 -35.55
N THR A 81 10.60 22.44 -35.43
CA THR A 81 9.63 22.04 -34.40
C THR A 81 10.28 21.11 -33.35
N LYS A 82 11.27 21.61 -32.63
CA LYS A 82 11.86 20.90 -31.51
C LYS A 82 10.97 21.09 -30.27
N PHE A 83 10.34 20.02 -29.81
CA PHE A 83 9.59 20.01 -28.55
C PHE A 83 10.45 19.37 -27.46
N MET A 84 10.61 20.08 -26.33
CA MET A 84 11.34 19.58 -25.16
C MET A 84 10.37 19.01 -24.14
N ILE A 85 10.50 17.74 -23.79
CA ILE A 85 9.69 17.07 -22.80
C ILE A 85 10.22 17.40 -21.41
N PRO A 86 9.39 17.98 -20.48
CA PRO A 86 9.76 18.09 -19.08
C PRO A 86 9.87 16.70 -18.45
N PRO A 87 10.93 16.36 -17.69
CA PRO A 87 11.09 15.01 -17.11
C PRO A 87 9.94 14.62 -16.18
N ALA A 88 9.37 15.58 -15.46
CA ALA A 88 8.23 15.36 -14.57
C ALA A 88 6.97 14.86 -15.31
N THR A 89 6.82 15.13 -16.61
CA THR A 89 5.66 14.62 -17.36
C THR A 89 5.66 13.09 -17.52
N LEU A 90 6.83 12.44 -17.42
CA LEU A 90 6.89 10.99 -17.44
C LEU A 90 6.19 10.36 -16.23
N GLN A 91 6.11 11.07 -15.10
CA GLN A 91 5.34 10.61 -13.95
C GLN A 91 3.85 10.43 -14.28
N SER A 92 3.31 11.23 -15.23
CA SER A 92 1.94 11.06 -15.71
C SER A 92 1.71 9.72 -16.40
N SER A 93 2.77 9.04 -16.90
CA SER A 93 2.63 7.69 -17.48
C SER A 93 2.23 6.64 -16.44
N ILE A 94 2.54 6.84 -15.15
CA ILE A 94 2.01 6.01 -14.06
C ILE A 94 0.48 6.13 -14.04
N THR A 95 -0.03 7.36 -13.98
CA THR A 95 -1.48 7.63 -13.94
C THR A 95 -2.19 7.11 -15.21
N VAL A 96 -1.60 7.33 -16.38
CA VAL A 96 -2.11 6.81 -17.65
C VAL A 96 -2.14 5.27 -17.64
N SER A 97 -1.09 4.62 -17.14
CA SER A 97 -1.04 3.17 -16.99
C SER A 97 -2.15 2.66 -16.05
N ILE A 98 -2.39 3.33 -14.94
CA ILE A 98 -3.48 2.98 -14.01
C ILE A 98 -4.84 3.10 -14.69
N ILE A 99 -5.11 4.22 -15.37
CA ILE A 99 -6.41 4.47 -16.05
C ILE A 99 -6.66 3.43 -17.15
N LEU A 100 -5.66 3.08 -17.94
CA LEU A 100 -5.79 2.13 -19.04
C LEU A 100 -5.86 0.68 -18.56
N LEU A 101 -5.08 0.33 -17.54
CA LEU A 101 -4.94 -1.05 -17.09
C LEU A 101 -5.96 -1.45 -16.01
N MET A 102 -6.56 -0.50 -15.30
CA MET A 102 -7.59 -0.80 -14.30
C MET A 102 -8.81 -1.52 -14.89
N PRO A 103 -9.44 -1.04 -15.99
CA PRO A 103 -10.51 -1.78 -16.66
C PRO A 103 -10.07 -3.14 -17.23
N LEU A 104 -8.81 -3.22 -17.69
CA LEU A 104 -8.24 -4.47 -18.19
C LEU A 104 -8.03 -5.47 -17.06
N TYR A 105 -7.59 -4.99 -15.90
CA TYR A 105 -7.47 -5.77 -14.68
C TYR A 105 -8.81 -6.39 -14.27
N ASP A 106 -9.88 -5.59 -14.20
CA ASP A 106 -11.19 -6.05 -13.78
C ASP A 106 -11.83 -7.03 -14.78
N LYS A 107 -11.70 -6.77 -16.08
CA LYS A 107 -12.37 -7.57 -17.12
C LYS A 107 -11.58 -8.77 -17.60
N LEU A 108 -10.25 -8.74 -17.52
CA LEU A 108 -9.38 -9.79 -18.07
C LEU A 108 -8.64 -10.56 -16.99
N LEU A 109 -7.94 -9.86 -16.08
CA LEU A 109 -7.07 -10.51 -15.10
C LEU A 109 -7.86 -11.23 -14.00
N ILE A 110 -8.96 -10.68 -13.51
CA ILE A 110 -9.78 -11.34 -12.48
C ILE A 110 -10.41 -12.63 -13.03
N PRO A 111 -11.11 -12.64 -14.19
CA PRO A 111 -11.68 -13.89 -14.71
C PRO A 111 -10.60 -14.89 -15.13
N PHE A 112 -9.48 -14.45 -15.69
CA PHE A 112 -8.36 -15.33 -16.04
C PHE A 112 -7.73 -15.97 -14.78
N ALA A 113 -7.57 -15.22 -13.72
CA ALA A 113 -7.10 -15.72 -12.44
C ALA A 113 -8.06 -16.73 -11.81
N ARG A 114 -9.38 -16.52 -11.92
CA ARG A 114 -10.40 -17.50 -11.50
C ARG A 114 -10.28 -18.82 -12.28
N LEU A 115 -10.00 -18.73 -13.58
CA LEU A 115 -9.83 -19.88 -14.45
C LEU A 115 -8.60 -20.72 -14.06
N ILE A 116 -7.46 -20.05 -13.77
CA ILE A 116 -6.22 -20.72 -13.38
C ILE A 116 -6.29 -21.28 -11.95
N THR A 117 -6.81 -20.50 -11.01
CA THR A 117 -6.81 -20.85 -9.58
C THR A 117 -7.94 -21.82 -9.24
N ARG A 118 -8.89 -22.07 -10.15
CA ARG A 118 -10.11 -22.89 -9.94
C ARG A 118 -10.88 -22.52 -8.66
N SER A 119 -10.70 -21.32 -8.15
CA SER A 119 -11.33 -20.79 -6.95
C SER A 119 -12.36 -19.73 -7.35
N GLU A 120 -13.57 -19.84 -6.83
CA GLU A 120 -14.63 -18.85 -7.08
C GLU A 120 -14.26 -17.44 -6.60
N LYS A 121 -13.36 -17.34 -5.61
CA LYS A 121 -12.88 -16.07 -5.05
C LYS A 121 -11.73 -15.43 -5.86
N GLY A 122 -11.17 -16.13 -6.89
CA GLY A 122 -10.04 -15.63 -7.68
C GLY A 122 -8.76 -15.49 -6.85
N ILE A 123 -7.99 -14.41 -7.09
CA ILE A 123 -6.75 -14.10 -6.36
C ILE A 123 -7.13 -13.47 -5.00
N SER A 124 -6.56 -13.96 -3.91
CA SER A 124 -6.75 -13.33 -2.60
C SER A 124 -6.12 -11.93 -2.55
N VAL A 125 -6.67 -11.05 -1.70
CA VAL A 125 -6.18 -9.67 -1.55
C VAL A 125 -4.68 -9.65 -1.22
N THR A 126 -4.24 -10.53 -0.34
CA THR A 126 -2.82 -10.68 0.04
C THR A 126 -1.94 -11.18 -1.10
N GLN A 127 -2.42 -12.12 -1.92
CA GLN A 127 -1.68 -12.56 -3.11
C GLN A 127 -1.54 -11.40 -4.12
N ARG A 128 -2.60 -10.61 -4.31
CA ARG A 128 -2.60 -9.44 -5.16
C ARG A 128 -1.54 -8.43 -4.72
N MET A 129 -1.50 -8.10 -3.44
CA MET A 129 -0.48 -7.21 -2.88
C MET A 129 0.94 -7.76 -3.09
N GLY A 130 1.15 -9.07 -2.89
CA GLY A 130 2.44 -9.73 -3.14
C GLY A 130 2.89 -9.64 -4.61
N ILE A 131 1.97 -9.81 -5.56
CA ILE A 131 2.25 -9.62 -7.00
C ILE A 131 2.68 -8.18 -7.28
N GLY A 132 1.98 -7.20 -6.71
CA GLY A 132 2.34 -5.79 -6.86
C GLY A 132 3.73 -5.48 -6.29
N MET A 133 4.05 -5.96 -5.09
CA MET A 133 5.40 -5.82 -4.51
C MET A 133 6.48 -6.46 -5.40
N PHE A 134 6.21 -7.63 -5.98
CA PHE A 134 7.14 -8.26 -6.92
C PHE A 134 7.36 -7.40 -8.18
N LEU A 135 6.30 -6.84 -8.76
CA LEU A 135 6.41 -5.95 -9.92
C LEU A 135 7.21 -4.67 -9.58
N SER A 136 7.10 -4.14 -8.38
CA SER A 136 7.91 -3.00 -7.94
C SER A 136 9.41 -3.34 -7.87
N ILE A 137 9.76 -4.57 -7.46
CA ILE A 137 11.15 -5.05 -7.49
C ILE A 137 11.67 -5.10 -8.92
N VAL A 138 10.88 -5.67 -9.84
CA VAL A 138 11.26 -5.72 -11.28
C VAL A 138 11.44 -4.31 -11.84
N ALA A 139 10.59 -3.36 -11.46
CA ALA A 139 10.75 -1.95 -11.86
C ALA A 139 12.06 -1.36 -11.35
N MET A 140 12.49 -1.65 -10.12
CA MET A 140 13.78 -1.19 -9.58
C MET A 140 14.97 -1.83 -10.29
N VAL A 141 14.90 -3.11 -10.64
CA VAL A 141 15.94 -3.79 -11.43
C VAL A 141 16.07 -3.13 -12.80
N ILE A 142 14.95 -2.85 -13.47
CA ILE A 142 14.98 -2.16 -14.78
C ILE A 142 15.55 -0.75 -14.61
N ALA A 143 15.16 -0.03 -13.55
CA ALA A 143 15.70 1.29 -13.26
C ALA A 143 17.23 1.26 -13.07
N ALA A 144 17.75 0.25 -12.35
CA ALA A 144 19.19 0.06 -12.17
C ALA A 144 19.90 -0.19 -13.52
N LEU A 145 19.37 -1.10 -14.35
CA LEU A 145 19.96 -1.41 -15.66
C LEU A 145 19.93 -0.23 -16.63
N VAL A 146 18.84 0.55 -16.61
CA VAL A 146 18.73 1.78 -17.41
C VAL A 146 19.75 2.82 -16.93
N GLU A 147 19.94 2.94 -15.63
CA GLU A 147 20.92 3.87 -15.06
C GLU A 147 22.36 3.45 -15.37
N GLU A 148 22.70 2.17 -15.28
CA GLU A 148 24.01 1.67 -15.68
C GLU A 148 24.33 2.04 -17.14
N LYS A 149 23.38 1.83 -18.07
CA LYS A 149 23.53 2.24 -19.47
C LYS A 149 23.67 3.75 -19.66
N ARG A 150 22.93 4.53 -18.84
CA ARG A 150 23.03 5.99 -18.87
C ARG A 150 24.43 6.45 -18.44
N LEU A 151 24.95 5.87 -17.34
CA LEU A 151 26.29 6.18 -16.83
C LEU A 151 27.37 5.79 -17.82
N GLU A 152 27.28 4.63 -18.45
CA GLU A 152 28.22 4.19 -19.50
C GLU A 152 28.30 5.21 -20.65
N LYS A 153 27.14 5.64 -21.17
CA LYS A 153 27.09 6.66 -22.21
C LYS A 153 27.56 8.05 -21.72
N SER A 154 27.29 8.39 -20.45
CA SER A 154 27.72 9.67 -19.86
C SER A 154 29.24 9.77 -19.77
N ARG A 155 29.97 8.68 -19.51
CA ARG A 155 31.45 8.64 -19.45
C ARG A 155 32.10 8.92 -20.80
N GLY A 156 31.42 8.62 -21.89
CA GLY A 156 31.88 8.89 -23.26
C GLY A 156 31.57 10.32 -23.78
N ALA A 157 30.72 11.09 -23.08
CA ALA A 157 30.31 12.41 -23.50
C ALA A 157 31.22 13.49 -22.90
N LYS A 158 31.42 14.62 -23.64
CA LYS A 158 32.16 15.78 -23.15
C LYS A 158 31.42 16.47 -21.99
N THR A 159 32.20 17.12 -21.10
CA THR A 159 31.65 17.84 -19.94
C THR A 159 30.62 18.89 -20.39
N GLY A 160 29.37 18.78 -19.89
CA GLY A 160 28.27 19.72 -20.24
C GLY A 160 27.31 19.22 -21.33
N GLU A 161 27.61 18.13 -22.06
CA GLU A 161 26.70 17.56 -23.06
C GLU A 161 25.60 16.71 -22.42
N VAL A 162 24.39 16.81 -22.99
CA VAL A 162 23.26 15.93 -22.65
C VAL A 162 23.61 14.53 -23.11
N VAL A 163 23.37 13.53 -22.27
CA VAL A 163 23.64 12.11 -22.62
C VAL A 163 22.80 11.74 -23.85
N GLU A 164 23.43 11.17 -24.87
CA GLU A 164 22.75 10.66 -26.10
C GLU A 164 21.92 9.41 -25.80
N MET A 165 20.99 9.55 -24.85
CA MET A 165 20.03 8.51 -24.50
C MET A 165 18.65 9.15 -24.40
N ASN A 166 17.70 8.59 -25.14
CA ASN A 166 16.35 9.13 -25.20
C ASN A 166 15.63 8.93 -23.85
N ILE A 167 14.91 9.95 -23.38
CA ILE A 167 14.14 9.91 -22.13
C ILE A 167 13.10 8.78 -22.09
N PHE A 168 12.65 8.27 -23.23
CA PHE A 168 11.70 7.15 -23.29
C PHE A 168 12.25 5.82 -22.75
N TRP A 169 13.56 5.69 -22.53
CA TRP A 169 14.14 4.55 -21.83
C TRP A 169 13.68 4.45 -20.36
N LEU A 170 13.14 5.52 -19.81
CA LEU A 170 12.55 5.52 -18.47
C LEU A 170 11.09 4.98 -18.46
N LEU A 171 10.39 4.95 -19.61
CA LEU A 171 8.99 4.53 -19.66
C LEU A 171 8.72 3.13 -19.09
N PRO A 172 9.52 2.09 -19.36
CA PRO A 172 9.26 0.76 -18.83
C PRO A 172 9.16 0.73 -17.30
N GLN A 173 10.06 1.43 -16.59
CA GLN A 173 10.04 1.48 -15.12
C GLN A 173 8.83 2.24 -14.59
N TYR A 174 8.40 3.34 -15.26
CA TYR A 174 7.19 4.08 -14.87
C TYR A 174 5.91 3.26 -15.10
N ILE A 175 5.80 2.55 -16.25
CA ILE A 175 4.65 1.70 -16.58
C ILE A 175 4.55 0.54 -15.58
N LEU A 176 5.67 -0.12 -15.27
CA LEU A 176 5.68 -1.22 -14.30
C LEU A 176 5.29 -0.76 -12.89
N LEU A 177 5.70 0.45 -12.48
CA LEU A 177 5.25 1.02 -11.21
C LEU A 177 3.75 1.30 -11.24
N GLY A 178 3.20 1.80 -12.35
CA GLY A 178 1.75 1.99 -12.49
C GLY A 178 0.97 0.67 -12.38
N ILE A 179 1.49 -0.41 -12.98
CA ILE A 179 0.90 -1.75 -12.84
C ILE A 179 1.01 -2.23 -11.39
N SER A 180 2.19 -2.11 -10.80
CA SER A 180 2.45 -2.45 -9.40
C SER A 180 1.49 -1.73 -8.44
N ASP A 181 1.20 -0.46 -8.72
CA ASP A 181 0.27 0.37 -7.97
C ASP A 181 -1.15 -0.21 -7.94
N ILE A 182 -1.68 -0.62 -9.10
CA ILE A 182 -3.01 -1.23 -9.19
C ILE A 182 -3.10 -2.45 -8.26
N PHE A 183 -2.07 -3.30 -8.27
CA PHE A 183 -2.06 -4.51 -7.47
C PHE A 183 -1.86 -4.23 -5.98
N THR A 184 -0.92 -3.36 -5.62
CA THR A 184 -0.53 -3.14 -4.22
C THR A 184 -1.45 -2.15 -3.54
N VAL A 185 -1.70 -0.97 -4.14
CA VAL A 185 -2.45 0.12 -3.49
C VAL A 185 -3.91 -0.25 -3.31
N VAL A 186 -4.56 -0.76 -4.38
CA VAL A 186 -5.95 -1.24 -4.28
C VAL A 186 -6.04 -2.42 -3.32
N GLY A 187 -5.04 -3.32 -3.34
CA GLY A 187 -4.93 -4.42 -2.38
C GLY A 187 -4.80 -3.96 -0.94
N MET A 188 -3.96 -2.97 -0.66
CA MET A 188 -3.82 -2.38 0.68
C MET A 188 -5.12 -1.75 1.18
N GLN A 189 -5.81 -0.99 0.33
CA GLN A 189 -7.09 -0.38 0.70
C GLN A 189 -8.11 -1.44 1.10
N GLU A 190 -8.26 -2.48 0.27
CA GLU A 190 -9.20 -3.57 0.52
C GLU A 190 -8.81 -4.36 1.78
N PHE A 191 -7.52 -4.67 1.96
CA PHE A 191 -7.00 -5.39 3.10
C PHE A 191 -7.24 -4.66 4.42
N PHE A 192 -6.72 -3.44 4.56
CA PHE A 192 -6.85 -2.68 5.80
C PHE A 192 -8.31 -2.28 6.10
N TYR A 193 -9.12 -2.06 5.07
CA TYR A 193 -10.54 -1.77 5.25
C TYR A 193 -11.35 -3.00 5.68
N GLY A 194 -10.99 -4.19 5.18
CA GLY A 194 -11.68 -5.45 5.47
C GLY A 194 -11.34 -6.06 6.84
N GLU A 195 -10.06 -5.93 7.27
CA GLU A 195 -9.59 -6.51 8.52
C GLU A 195 -10.02 -5.74 9.78
N VAL A 196 -10.50 -4.50 9.63
CA VAL A 196 -10.93 -3.67 10.74
C VAL A 196 -12.46 -3.75 10.93
N PRO A 197 -12.97 -3.85 12.18
CA PRO A 197 -14.41 -3.87 12.46
C PRO A 197 -15.18 -2.72 11.81
N VAL A 198 -16.42 -2.96 11.37
CA VAL A 198 -17.25 -2.00 10.63
C VAL A 198 -17.33 -0.62 11.29
N LYS A 199 -17.39 -0.58 12.62
CA LYS A 199 -17.43 0.67 13.42
C LYS A 199 -16.14 1.50 13.35
N MET A 200 -15.03 0.90 12.91
CA MET A 200 -13.69 1.52 12.93
C MET A 200 -13.00 1.50 11.55
N ARG A 201 -13.76 1.42 10.48
CA ARG A 201 -13.22 1.41 9.09
C ARG A 201 -12.37 2.63 8.76
N THR A 202 -12.66 3.79 9.37
CA THR A 202 -11.82 5.00 9.27
C THR A 202 -10.39 4.74 9.72
N LEU A 203 -10.18 3.86 10.72
CA LEU A 203 -8.86 3.47 11.18
C LEU A 203 -8.12 2.62 10.13
N GLY A 204 -8.82 1.74 9.41
CA GLY A 204 -8.25 1.01 8.27
C GLY A 204 -7.75 1.95 7.17
N ILE A 205 -8.52 2.99 6.84
CA ILE A 205 -8.10 4.04 5.89
C ILE A 205 -6.88 4.79 6.42
N ALA A 206 -6.84 5.13 7.71
CA ALA A 206 -5.70 5.79 8.35
C ALA A 206 -4.43 4.90 8.30
N LEU A 207 -4.54 3.59 8.55
CA LEU A 207 -3.43 2.65 8.42
C LEU A 207 -2.91 2.59 7.00
N TYR A 208 -3.79 2.49 6.01
CA TYR A 208 -3.41 2.51 4.60
C TYR A 208 -2.68 3.81 4.21
N THR A 209 -3.23 4.98 4.52
CA THR A 209 -2.59 6.27 4.19
C THR A 209 -1.29 6.49 4.95
N SER A 210 -1.18 5.99 6.18
CA SER A 210 0.05 6.09 6.96
C SER A 210 1.24 5.35 6.33
N VAL A 211 1.01 4.29 5.53
CA VAL A 211 2.07 3.59 4.78
C VAL A 211 2.83 4.58 3.90
N PHE A 212 2.13 5.43 3.15
CA PHE A 212 2.78 6.42 2.27
C PHE A 212 3.44 7.55 3.04
N GLY A 213 2.79 8.04 4.10
CA GLY A 213 3.36 9.09 4.95
C GLY A 213 4.65 8.64 5.62
N VAL A 214 4.62 7.50 6.31
CA VAL A 214 5.83 6.94 6.95
C VAL A 214 6.85 6.49 5.91
N GLY A 215 6.41 5.94 4.77
CA GLY A 215 7.28 5.57 3.65
C GLY A 215 8.08 6.75 3.09
N SER A 216 7.49 7.95 3.02
CA SER A 216 8.22 9.16 2.61
C SER A 216 9.35 9.50 3.57
N PHE A 217 9.10 9.44 4.89
CA PHE A 217 10.14 9.62 5.90
C PHE A 217 11.20 8.53 5.84
N MET A 218 10.81 7.27 5.65
CA MET A 218 11.74 6.16 5.47
C MET A 218 12.61 6.31 4.23
N SER A 219 12.06 6.83 3.13
CA SER A 219 12.83 7.14 1.91
C SER A 219 13.89 8.20 2.19
N ALA A 220 13.53 9.29 2.86
CA ALA A 220 14.49 10.34 3.25
C ALA A 220 15.56 9.81 4.21
N LEU A 221 15.15 9.02 5.22
CA LEU A 221 16.06 8.39 6.16
C LEU A 221 17.04 7.44 5.45
N LEU A 222 16.57 6.62 4.51
CA LEU A 222 17.41 5.70 3.74
C LEU A 222 18.47 6.46 2.93
N ILE A 223 18.09 7.56 2.29
CA ILE A 223 19.03 8.43 1.55
C ILE A 223 20.10 8.98 2.50
N CYS A 224 19.68 9.51 3.66
CA CYS A 224 20.63 10.00 4.68
C CYS A 224 21.58 8.90 5.18
N LEU A 225 21.06 7.69 5.44
CA LEU A 225 21.88 6.57 5.91
C LEU A 225 22.91 6.14 4.86
N VAL A 226 22.52 6.08 3.59
CA VAL A 226 23.43 5.78 2.48
C VAL A 226 24.51 6.86 2.38
N GLU A 227 24.13 8.13 2.43
CA GLU A 227 25.06 9.27 2.38
C GLU A 227 26.10 9.21 3.53
N VAL A 228 25.63 9.03 4.77
CA VAL A 228 26.51 8.90 5.94
C VAL A 228 27.42 7.70 5.83
N SER A 229 26.90 6.57 5.33
CA SER A 229 27.67 5.32 5.17
C SER A 229 28.77 5.46 4.13
N THR A 230 28.49 6.10 2.98
CA THR A 230 29.49 6.37 1.93
C THR A 230 30.56 7.35 2.39
N ARG A 231 30.16 8.40 3.11
CA ARG A 231 31.12 9.37 3.70
C ARG A 231 32.04 8.70 4.74
N TRP A 232 31.50 7.80 5.55
CA TRP A 232 32.29 7.05 6.55
C TRP A 232 33.34 6.14 5.93
N ARG A 233 33.06 5.62 4.71
CA ARG A 233 33.97 4.76 3.96
C ARG A 233 34.98 5.52 3.10
N ASN A 234 34.98 6.84 3.12
CA ASN A 234 35.75 7.69 2.21
C ASN A 234 35.50 7.38 0.72
N GLU A 235 34.30 6.86 0.40
CA GLU A 235 33.85 6.63 -0.97
C GLU A 235 33.16 7.90 -1.50
N GLU A 236 33.15 8.06 -2.83
CA GLU A 236 32.37 9.12 -3.49
C GLU A 236 30.88 8.97 -3.16
N SER A 237 30.20 10.08 -2.88
CA SER A 237 28.76 10.09 -2.59
C SER A 237 27.97 9.49 -3.75
N TRP A 238 27.00 8.60 -3.44
CA TRP A 238 26.12 8.05 -4.45
C TRP A 238 25.13 9.10 -4.99
N PHE A 239 24.94 10.19 -4.27
CA PHE A 239 23.99 11.27 -4.57
C PHE A 239 24.71 12.58 -4.90
N SER A 240 25.77 12.51 -5.72
CA SER A 240 26.46 13.70 -6.20
C SER A 240 25.50 14.67 -6.89
N ASP A 241 25.73 15.98 -6.74
CA ASP A 241 24.99 17.00 -7.48
C ASP A 241 25.27 16.91 -8.98
N ASP A 242 26.49 16.47 -9.36
CA ASP A 242 26.75 16.06 -10.74
C ASP A 242 26.22 14.65 -10.99
N MET A 243 25.13 14.58 -11.75
CA MET A 243 24.47 13.33 -12.12
C MET A 243 25.32 12.39 -12.97
N ARG A 244 26.52 12.80 -13.37
CA ARG A 244 27.51 11.95 -14.08
C ARG A 244 28.33 11.12 -13.13
N GLU A 245 28.58 11.65 -11.93
CA GLU A 245 29.29 10.99 -10.85
C GLU A 245 28.34 10.24 -9.93
N ALA A 246 27.08 10.64 -9.92
CA ALA A 246 26.05 10.01 -9.11
C ALA A 246 25.87 8.52 -9.47
N ARG A 247 25.96 7.66 -8.45
CA ARG A 247 25.85 6.21 -8.58
C ARG A 247 24.45 5.73 -8.18
N LEU A 248 23.42 6.26 -8.88
CA LEU A 248 22.01 5.88 -8.64
C LEU A 248 21.75 4.41 -9.00
N ASP A 249 22.56 3.81 -9.85
CA ASP A 249 22.56 2.38 -10.14
C ASP A 249 22.66 1.55 -8.85
N LYS A 250 23.62 1.86 -7.98
CA LYS A 250 23.82 1.19 -6.69
C LYS A 250 22.61 1.37 -5.75
N TYR A 251 22.02 2.58 -5.76
CA TYR A 251 20.85 2.86 -4.94
C TYR A 251 19.61 2.07 -5.40
N TYR A 252 19.38 1.95 -6.71
CA TYR A 252 18.26 1.13 -7.22
C TYR A 252 18.48 -0.36 -6.96
N TRP A 253 19.70 -0.86 -7.05
CA TRP A 253 20.05 -2.22 -6.63
C TRP A 253 19.81 -2.43 -5.13
N LEU A 254 20.18 -1.47 -4.28
CA LEU A 254 19.90 -1.51 -2.84
C LEU A 254 18.39 -1.60 -2.58
N LEU A 255 17.58 -0.78 -3.27
CA LEU A 255 16.12 -0.83 -3.15
C LEU A 255 15.55 -2.18 -3.61
N ALA A 256 16.05 -2.73 -4.71
CA ALA A 256 15.62 -4.03 -5.21
C ALA A 256 15.92 -5.17 -4.19
N ILE A 257 17.10 -5.16 -3.59
CA ILE A 257 17.50 -6.16 -2.57
C ILE A 257 16.65 -6.00 -1.30
N LEU A 258 16.48 -4.77 -0.80
CA LEU A 258 15.70 -4.48 0.39
C LEU A 258 14.23 -4.89 0.19
N SER A 259 13.67 -4.60 -0.98
CA SER A 259 12.29 -4.96 -1.32
C SER A 259 12.11 -6.46 -1.52
N SER A 260 13.13 -7.16 -2.04
CA SER A 260 13.10 -8.62 -2.14
C SER A 260 13.06 -9.27 -0.75
N GLY A 261 13.87 -8.78 0.18
CA GLY A 261 13.83 -9.21 1.58
C GLY A 261 12.47 -8.94 2.24
N SER A 262 11.92 -7.75 1.99
CA SER A 262 10.59 -7.37 2.48
C SER A 262 9.47 -8.24 1.89
N LEU A 263 9.54 -8.59 0.60
CA LEU A 263 8.57 -9.49 -0.03
C LEU A 263 8.62 -10.89 0.59
N VAL A 264 9.83 -11.43 0.84
CA VAL A 264 9.97 -12.73 1.50
C VAL A 264 9.36 -12.69 2.90
N LEU A 265 9.66 -11.65 3.69
CA LEU A 265 9.09 -11.45 5.01
C LEU A 265 7.55 -11.33 4.94
N TYR A 266 7.03 -10.58 3.97
CA TYR A 266 5.59 -10.45 3.71
C TYR A 266 4.94 -11.81 3.46
N LEU A 267 5.52 -12.65 2.59
CA LEU A 267 4.99 -13.97 2.28
C LEU A 267 4.97 -14.90 3.50
N VAL A 268 6.02 -14.82 4.32
CA VAL A 268 6.10 -15.57 5.59
C VAL A 268 5.01 -15.11 6.55
N LEU A 269 4.88 -13.80 6.76
CA LEU A 269 3.85 -13.23 7.63
C LEU A 269 2.42 -13.58 7.16
N CYS A 270 2.15 -13.54 5.85
CA CYS A 270 0.86 -13.97 5.31
C CYS A 270 0.54 -15.43 5.62
N LYS A 271 1.51 -16.34 5.52
CA LYS A 271 1.31 -17.74 5.89
C LYS A 271 0.94 -17.88 7.37
N PHE A 272 1.64 -17.17 8.26
CA PHE A 272 1.33 -17.19 9.70
C PHE A 272 -0.03 -16.57 10.00
N PHE A 273 -0.36 -15.46 9.34
CA PHE A 273 -1.63 -14.78 9.52
C PHE A 273 -2.82 -15.67 9.15
N TYR A 274 -2.75 -16.36 8.01
CA TYR A 274 -3.80 -17.27 7.56
C TYR A 274 -3.86 -18.56 8.38
N SER A 275 -2.72 -19.09 8.82
CA SER A 275 -2.69 -20.28 9.68
C SER A 275 -3.36 -20.01 11.03
N GLY A 276 -3.10 -18.83 11.62
CA GLY A 276 -3.73 -18.43 12.89
C GLY A 276 -5.24 -18.17 12.79
N SER A 277 -5.72 -17.66 11.64
CA SER A 277 -7.16 -17.47 11.40
C SER A 277 -7.91 -18.80 11.30
N ARG A 278 -7.35 -19.78 10.58
CA ARG A 278 -7.96 -21.10 10.39
C ARG A 278 -8.11 -21.87 11.71
N SER A 279 -7.10 -21.78 12.57
CA SER A 279 -7.16 -22.39 13.90
C SER A 279 -8.19 -21.73 14.82
N GLY A 280 -8.42 -20.41 14.67
CA GLY A 280 -9.46 -19.70 15.41
C GLY A 280 -10.87 -20.09 15.01
N ASP A 281 -11.11 -20.23 13.71
CA ASP A 281 -12.42 -20.62 13.15
C ASP A 281 -12.78 -22.08 13.49
N GLU A 282 -11.79 -22.98 13.54
CA GLU A 282 -11.98 -24.39 13.94
C GLU A 282 -12.38 -24.50 15.42
N VAL A 283 -11.74 -23.74 16.31
CA VAL A 283 -12.05 -23.71 17.74
C VAL A 283 -13.45 -23.11 18.00
N GLU A 284 -13.84 -22.07 17.26
CA GLU A 284 -15.17 -21.45 17.41
C GLU A 284 -16.30 -22.38 16.92
N MET A 285 -16.07 -23.14 15.83
CA MET A 285 -17.00 -24.16 15.36
C MET A 285 -17.15 -25.31 16.37
N GLU A 286 -16.06 -25.78 16.96
CA GLU A 286 -16.07 -26.86 17.94
C GLU A 286 -16.81 -26.47 19.24
N VAL A 287 -16.65 -25.21 19.68
CA VAL A 287 -17.39 -24.67 20.84
C VAL A 287 -18.88 -24.54 20.55
N VAL A 288 -19.27 -24.10 19.33
CA VAL A 288 -20.67 -23.99 18.93
C VAL A 288 -21.33 -25.37 18.82
N GLU A 289 -20.62 -26.36 18.30
CA GLU A 289 -21.11 -27.71 18.13
C GLU A 289 -21.25 -28.46 19.49
N SER A 290 -20.28 -28.26 20.39
CA SER A 290 -20.32 -28.73 21.78
C SER A 290 -21.46 -28.09 22.58
N GLY A 291 -21.71 -26.77 22.39
CA GLY A 291 -22.85 -26.09 23.01
C GLY A 291 -24.22 -26.56 22.51
N ARG A 292 -24.29 -27.03 21.25
CA ARG A 292 -25.52 -27.53 20.63
C ARG A 292 -25.86 -28.95 21.10
N SER A 293 -24.85 -29.80 21.30
CA SER A 293 -25.03 -31.16 21.80
C SER A 293 -25.46 -31.22 23.27
N SER A 294 -25.05 -30.22 24.09
CA SER A 294 -25.49 -30.13 25.48
C SER A 294 -26.92 -29.62 25.67
N SER A 295 -27.50 -28.94 24.67
CA SER A 295 -28.88 -28.44 24.74
C SER A 295 -29.93 -29.44 24.25
N THR A 296 -29.54 -30.50 23.57
CA THR A 296 -30.47 -31.59 23.07
C THR A 296 -30.60 -32.77 24.02
N GLY A 297 -29.90 -32.76 25.14
CA GLY A 297 -29.93 -33.85 26.14
C GLY A 297 -30.89 -33.64 27.33
N CYS A 298 -31.72 -32.60 27.33
CA CYS A 298 -32.73 -32.33 28.35
C CYS A 298 -34.15 -32.30 27.75
N THR A 299 -34.67 -33.46 27.33
CA THR A 299 -36.11 -33.70 27.16
C THR A 299 -36.45 -35.06 27.67
#